data_6f5817a294efbbfd09877409578e5484
#
_entry.id   6f5817a294efbbfd09877409578e5484
#
_cell.length_a   1.000
_cell.length_b   1.000
_cell.length_c   1.000
_cell.angle_alpha   90.00
_cell.angle_beta   90.00
_cell.angle_gamma   90.00
#
_symmetry.space_group_name_H-M   'P 1'
#
loop_
_entity.id
_entity.type
_entity.pdbx_description
1 polymer ?
#
loop_
_entity_poly.entity_id
_entity_poly.type
_entity_poly.pdbx_seq_one_letter_code
_entity_poly.pdbx_strand_id
1 'polypeptide(L)'
;LNERTVWGVSLGGNFSRQKENAGMFTEIQEIGVAGNTYSYAEQNRNNLSVGTSMVHKLKREGGELSASFDYFHYYRVGNQLMDSFKPDTLKGDMKGNTDLYVGQIDAVYPLSEVWKLQAGVKTSFVTIDNTAGYMRPSVSGWLPDGALGSRFVYDENINASYLQVGYEKDRLKISAGLRLEHTHVHGDFGGNTQQKDSSFTTNYFHLFPTIALQYGLTSEHLFQLSYGRRITRPNYGDLNPFTYIFDDYTHEGGNTKLHPSFSDNIELGYVYRDWFQTVLFFSHTDDAIMKSYREQEGRRIYVMPQNLSSYVQTGMRVHAANLSPVSFWKVNLTAIGIYNNYGWTEQGQKMKNRMFTPIFGCMNQFAFTSVWSAELSANYNGRMAYGQATVHPALEVNVGIQKKMFRNRCTVTLFAKDVFNTNYQKVDIQSPGVQAFVDERHNKRVLGIAFSWRFQKGSDTKESRRKKEIDETKRVNL
;
A
#
# COMPACT_ATOMS: atom_id res chain seq x y z
N LEU A 1 17.12 34.77 -10.15
CA LEU A 1 16.92 33.38 -10.56
C LEU A 1 17.35 33.29 -12.01
N ASN A 2 18.28 32.42 -12.31
CA ASN A 2 18.81 32.25 -13.66
C ASN A 2 17.87 31.23 -14.40
N GLU A 3 17.78 31.30 -15.74
CA GLU A 3 16.92 30.45 -16.58
C GLU A 3 17.16 28.93 -16.40
N ARG A 4 18.27 28.55 -15.76
CA ARG A 4 18.68 27.17 -15.51
C ARG A 4 18.24 26.62 -14.15
N THR A 5 17.74 27.48 -13.25
CA THR A 5 17.39 27.07 -11.89
C THR A 5 15.92 27.33 -11.63
N VAL A 6 15.20 26.27 -11.25
CA VAL A 6 13.79 26.32 -10.86
C VAL A 6 13.68 25.95 -9.39
N TRP A 7 12.97 26.77 -8.64
CA TRP A 7 12.61 26.50 -7.24
C TRP A 7 11.12 26.18 -7.17
N GLY A 8 10.78 25.23 -6.32
CA GLY A 8 9.41 24.85 -6.03
C GLY A 8 9.17 24.83 -4.52
N VAL A 9 7.98 25.29 -4.12
CA VAL A 9 7.45 25.13 -2.76
C VAL A 9 6.11 24.43 -2.88
N SER A 10 5.86 23.44 -2.03
CA SER A 10 4.59 22.73 -1.96
C SER A 10 4.05 22.78 -0.54
N LEU A 11 2.75 23.09 -0.44
CA LEU A 11 1.99 23.02 0.79
C LEU A 11 0.82 22.08 0.55
N GLY A 12 0.57 21.17 1.47
CA GLY A 12 -0.53 20.24 1.39
C GLY A 12 -1.12 19.96 2.76
N GLY A 13 -2.40 19.69 2.81
CA GLY A 13 -3.09 19.29 4.03
C GLY A 13 -4.34 18.51 3.72
N ASN A 14 -4.66 17.55 4.57
CA ASN A 14 -5.90 16.82 4.53
C ASN A 14 -6.47 16.73 5.95
N PHE A 15 -7.75 17.00 6.08
CA PHE A 15 -8.50 16.89 7.33
C PHE A 15 -9.68 15.98 7.06
N SER A 16 -9.74 14.86 7.76
CA SER A 16 -10.82 13.90 7.56
C SER A 16 -11.37 13.43 8.90
N ARG A 17 -12.67 13.21 8.91
CA ARG A 17 -13.39 12.57 10.01
C ARG A 17 -14.12 11.36 9.46
N GLN A 18 -13.81 10.21 10.01
CA GLN A 18 -14.42 8.94 9.64
C GLN A 18 -15.25 8.43 10.81
N LYS A 19 -16.46 7.99 10.53
CA LYS A 19 -17.32 7.27 11.48
C LYS A 19 -17.59 5.90 10.90
N GLU A 20 -17.42 4.90 11.72
CA GLU A 20 -17.62 3.51 11.34
C GLU A 20 -18.53 2.83 12.37
N ASN A 21 -19.53 2.12 11.87
CA ASN A 21 -20.40 1.25 12.66
C ASN A 21 -20.22 -0.15 12.10
N ALA A 22 -19.73 -1.05 12.91
CA ALA A 22 -19.51 -2.44 12.54
C ALA A 22 -20.31 -3.36 13.46
N GLY A 23 -20.89 -4.39 12.87
CA GLY A 23 -21.48 -5.51 13.63
C GLY A 23 -20.71 -6.77 13.24
N MET A 24 -20.30 -7.54 14.26
CA MET A 24 -19.61 -8.81 14.08
C MET A 24 -20.45 -9.91 14.76
N PHE A 25 -20.71 -11.00 14.04
CA PHE A 25 -21.27 -12.21 14.59
C PHE A 25 -20.13 -13.22 14.76
N THR A 26 -19.94 -13.68 15.99
CA THR A 26 -18.92 -14.69 16.32
C THR A 26 -19.62 -15.94 16.80
N GLU A 27 -19.27 -17.09 16.22
CA GLU A 27 -19.73 -18.41 16.62
C GLU A 27 -18.51 -19.32 16.82
N ILE A 28 -18.41 -19.93 18.01
CA ILE A 28 -17.39 -20.90 18.36
C ILE A 28 -18.08 -22.22 18.65
N GLN A 29 -18.14 -23.08 17.63
CA GLN A 29 -18.91 -24.34 17.66
C GLN A 29 -18.43 -25.29 18.74
N GLU A 30 -17.11 -25.37 19.00
CA GLU A 30 -16.53 -26.29 19.97
C GLU A 30 -16.98 -26.04 21.43
N ILE A 31 -17.32 -24.80 21.76
CA ILE A 31 -17.77 -24.41 23.11
C ILE A 31 -19.21 -23.92 23.16
N GLY A 32 -19.91 -23.98 22.01
CA GLY A 32 -21.32 -23.59 21.92
C GLY A 32 -21.60 -22.11 22.22
N VAL A 33 -20.64 -21.23 21.94
CA VAL A 33 -20.78 -19.79 22.14
C VAL A 33 -21.08 -19.12 20.82
N ALA A 34 -22.15 -18.29 20.81
CA ALA A 34 -22.49 -17.45 19.67
C ALA A 34 -23.03 -16.09 20.16
N GLY A 35 -22.68 -15.03 19.44
CA GLY A 35 -23.17 -13.69 19.79
C GLY A 35 -22.76 -12.59 18.83
N ASN A 36 -23.35 -11.43 19.01
CA ASN A 36 -23.08 -10.24 18.23
C ASN A 36 -22.28 -9.23 19.04
N THR A 37 -21.24 -8.66 18.45
CA THR A 37 -20.49 -7.51 18.95
C THR A 37 -20.75 -6.33 18.04
N TYR A 38 -21.05 -5.17 18.60
CA TYR A 38 -21.23 -3.92 17.87
C TYR A 38 -20.12 -2.96 18.24
N SER A 39 -19.48 -2.37 17.23
CA SER A 39 -18.42 -1.38 17.39
C SER A 39 -18.81 -0.07 16.71
N TYR A 40 -18.66 1.01 17.46
CA TYR A 40 -18.85 2.38 17.01
C TYR A 40 -17.50 3.08 17.12
N ALA A 41 -16.89 3.40 15.99
CA ALA A 41 -15.61 4.08 15.96
C ALA A 41 -15.73 5.45 15.27
N GLU A 42 -15.04 6.42 15.85
CA GLU A 42 -14.85 7.73 15.22
C GLU A 42 -13.36 8.06 15.18
N GLN A 43 -12.87 8.45 14.02
CA GLN A 43 -11.48 8.82 13.82
C GLN A 43 -11.38 10.17 13.13
N ASN A 44 -10.58 11.06 13.72
CA ASN A 44 -10.14 12.30 13.11
C ASN A 44 -8.70 12.14 12.66
N ARG A 45 -8.42 12.41 11.39
CA ARG A 45 -7.10 12.29 10.79
C ARG A 45 -6.76 13.60 10.12
N ASN A 46 -5.68 14.21 10.58
CA ASN A 46 -5.18 15.47 10.06
C ASN A 46 -3.76 15.25 9.58
N ASN A 47 -3.46 15.67 8.37
CA ASN A 47 -2.09 15.71 7.91
C ASN A 47 -1.73 17.06 7.31
N LEU A 48 -0.48 17.44 7.49
CA LEU A 48 0.14 18.61 6.92
C LEU A 48 1.42 18.21 6.21
N SER A 49 1.68 18.78 5.04
CA SER A 49 2.95 18.61 4.34
C SER A 49 3.50 19.93 3.85
N VAL A 50 4.80 20.10 4.03
CA VAL A 50 5.56 21.24 3.51
C VAL A 50 6.76 20.70 2.76
N GLY A 51 6.99 21.14 1.55
CA GLY A 51 8.13 20.70 0.76
C GLY A 51 8.76 21.85 0.00
N THR A 52 10.08 21.81 -0.14
CA THR A 52 10.83 22.68 -1.02
C THR A 52 11.68 21.85 -1.97
N SER A 53 11.86 22.31 -3.18
CA SER A 53 12.69 21.64 -4.17
C SER A 53 13.42 22.65 -5.04
N MET A 54 14.60 22.26 -5.49
CA MET A 54 15.41 23.00 -6.45
C MET A 54 15.82 22.05 -7.57
N VAL A 55 15.76 22.52 -8.79
CA VAL A 55 16.30 21.83 -9.96
C VAL A 55 17.22 22.80 -10.69
N HIS A 56 18.47 22.43 -10.87
CA HIS A 56 19.47 23.17 -11.61
C HIS A 56 19.94 22.38 -12.83
N LYS A 57 19.71 22.93 -14.02
CA LYS A 57 20.22 22.39 -15.29
C LYS A 57 21.70 22.73 -15.45
N LEU A 58 22.53 21.72 -15.61
CA LEU A 58 23.97 21.91 -15.83
C LEU A 58 24.23 22.52 -17.22
N LYS A 59 25.47 22.99 -17.46
CA LYS A 59 25.87 23.50 -18.79
C LYS A 59 25.79 22.41 -19.85
N ARG A 60 26.09 21.16 -19.49
CA ARG A 60 25.99 20.00 -20.37
C ARG A 60 24.55 19.64 -20.58
N GLU A 61 24.11 19.51 -21.84
CA GLU A 61 22.75 19.15 -22.18
C GLU A 61 22.32 17.81 -21.57
N GLY A 62 21.13 17.77 -20.97
CA GLY A 62 20.65 16.60 -20.22
C GLY A 62 21.26 16.44 -18.81
N GLY A 63 22.22 17.29 -18.42
CA GLY A 63 22.78 17.32 -17.07
C GLY A 63 21.89 18.08 -16.10
N GLU A 64 21.69 17.55 -14.89
CA GLU A 64 20.81 18.11 -13.88
C GLU A 64 21.26 17.78 -12.47
N LEU A 65 21.12 18.75 -11.58
CA LEU A 65 21.23 18.61 -10.13
C LEU A 65 19.86 18.96 -9.53
N SER A 66 19.33 18.09 -8.70
CA SER A 66 18.08 18.38 -7.96
C SER A 66 18.27 18.13 -6.47
N ALA A 67 17.64 18.98 -5.66
CA ALA A 67 17.59 18.82 -4.21
C ALA A 67 16.16 19.02 -3.73
N SER A 68 15.74 18.27 -2.73
CA SER A 68 14.45 18.45 -2.09
C SER A 68 14.54 18.24 -0.59
N PHE A 69 13.66 18.92 0.13
CA PHE A 69 13.40 18.71 1.54
C PHE A 69 11.90 18.71 1.75
N ASP A 70 11.38 17.69 2.41
CA ASP A 70 9.98 17.49 2.67
C ASP A 70 9.75 17.17 4.14
N TYR A 71 8.73 17.82 4.73
CA TYR A 71 8.22 17.55 6.07
C TYR A 71 6.77 17.14 5.99
N PHE A 72 6.40 16.08 6.75
CA PHE A 72 5.03 15.61 6.91
C PHE A 72 4.73 15.46 8.39
N HIS A 73 3.58 15.96 8.79
CA HIS A 73 3.02 15.76 10.12
C HIS A 73 1.67 15.07 9.98
N TYR A 74 1.49 13.96 10.70
CA TYR A 74 0.25 13.21 10.78
C TYR A 74 -0.23 13.19 12.21
N TYR A 75 -1.47 13.58 12.41
CA TYR A 75 -2.14 13.55 13.70
C TYR A 75 -3.42 12.75 13.59
N ARG A 76 -3.57 11.77 14.48
CA ARG A 76 -4.75 10.90 14.55
C ARG A 76 -5.28 10.88 15.97
N VAL A 77 -6.61 11.02 16.10
CA VAL A 77 -7.36 10.74 17.32
C VAL A 77 -8.51 9.83 16.95
N GLY A 78 -8.65 8.73 17.67
CA GLY A 78 -9.72 7.76 17.49
C GLY A 78 -10.38 7.41 18.81
N ASN A 79 -11.69 7.31 18.80
CA ASN A 79 -12.51 6.81 19.90
C ASN A 79 -13.29 5.62 19.40
N GLN A 80 -13.35 4.57 20.22
CA GLN A 80 -14.12 3.36 19.92
C GLN A 80 -15.02 3.03 21.13
N LEU A 81 -16.26 2.69 20.86
CA LEU A 81 -17.15 2.05 21.82
C LEU A 81 -17.49 0.68 21.27
N MET A 82 -17.18 -0.35 22.01
CA MET A 82 -17.49 -1.74 21.67
C MET A 82 -18.48 -2.29 22.71
N ASP A 83 -19.57 -2.81 22.20
CA ASP A 83 -20.61 -3.47 22.98
C ASP A 83 -20.64 -4.96 22.62
N SER A 84 -20.18 -5.78 23.52
CA SER A 84 -20.02 -7.21 23.33
C SER A 84 -21.29 -7.97 23.74
N PHE A 85 -21.48 -9.17 23.15
CA PHE A 85 -22.56 -10.07 23.54
C PHE A 85 -22.39 -10.67 24.96
N LYS A 86 -21.19 -10.65 25.52
CA LYS A 86 -21.02 -10.73 26.97
C LYS A 86 -21.31 -9.34 27.52
N PRO A 87 -21.84 -9.20 28.73
CA PRO A 87 -22.14 -7.89 29.33
C PRO A 87 -20.85 -7.13 29.66
N ASP A 88 -20.07 -6.82 28.68
CA ASP A 88 -18.77 -6.17 28.78
C ASP A 88 -18.64 -5.10 27.67
N THR A 89 -18.88 -3.86 28.05
CA THR A 89 -18.72 -2.71 27.18
C THR A 89 -17.32 -2.15 27.35
N LEU A 90 -16.61 -1.91 26.25
CA LEU A 90 -15.26 -1.36 26.24
C LEU A 90 -15.23 -0.03 25.50
N LYS A 91 -14.63 0.99 26.13
CA LYS A 91 -14.35 2.26 25.49
C LYS A 91 -12.86 2.39 25.26
N GLY A 92 -12.44 2.65 24.01
CA GLY A 92 -11.04 2.86 23.64
C GLY A 92 -10.81 4.28 23.14
N ASP A 93 -9.71 4.90 23.60
CA ASP A 93 -9.22 6.18 23.14
C ASP A 93 -7.80 5.98 22.60
N MET A 94 -7.55 6.43 21.36
CA MET A 94 -6.27 6.29 20.69
C MET A 94 -5.81 7.62 20.16
N LYS A 95 -4.52 7.92 20.32
CA LYS A 95 -3.89 9.12 19.82
C LYS A 95 -2.55 8.76 19.20
N GLY A 96 -2.26 9.33 18.02
CA GLY A 96 -1.00 9.13 17.33
C GLY A 96 -0.50 10.40 16.69
N ASN A 97 0.80 10.65 16.85
CA ASN A 97 1.56 11.67 16.14
C ASN A 97 2.64 10.99 15.32
N THR A 98 2.84 11.43 14.09
CA THR A 98 3.96 11.00 13.26
C THR A 98 4.57 12.20 12.56
N ASP A 99 5.85 12.41 12.78
CA ASP A 99 6.65 13.42 12.11
C ASP A 99 7.65 12.73 11.18
N LEU A 100 7.68 13.16 9.92
CA LEU A 100 8.56 12.62 8.90
C LEU A 100 9.31 13.75 8.21
N TYR A 101 10.64 13.69 8.21
CA TYR A 101 11.55 14.58 7.50
C TYR A 101 12.29 13.81 6.43
N VAL A 102 12.34 14.33 5.20
CA VAL A 102 13.05 13.68 4.09
C VAL A 102 13.88 14.71 3.35
N GLY A 103 15.19 14.47 3.26
CA GLY A 103 16.12 15.22 2.43
C GLY A 103 16.66 14.35 1.31
N GLN A 104 16.73 14.85 0.08
CA GLN A 104 17.27 14.12 -1.06
C GLN A 104 18.02 15.06 -2.01
N ILE A 105 19.16 14.57 -2.54
CA ILE A 105 19.94 15.23 -3.59
C ILE A 105 20.18 14.19 -4.67
N ASP A 106 19.87 14.54 -5.92
CA ASP A 106 20.07 13.70 -7.09
C ASP A 106 20.87 14.46 -8.16
N ALA A 107 21.81 13.78 -8.80
CA ALA A 107 22.57 14.30 -9.92
C ALA A 107 22.41 13.38 -11.13
N VAL A 108 22.21 13.99 -12.28
CA VAL A 108 22.21 13.32 -13.59
C VAL A 108 23.28 13.95 -14.44
N TYR A 109 24.22 13.16 -14.94
CA TYR A 109 25.32 13.64 -15.73
C TYR A 109 25.52 12.79 -17.00
N PRO A 110 25.27 13.34 -18.20
CA PRO A 110 25.61 12.68 -19.45
C PRO A 110 27.11 12.62 -19.62
N LEU A 111 27.68 11.42 -19.62
CA LEU A 111 29.12 11.20 -19.86
C LEU A 111 29.45 11.33 -21.33
N SER A 112 28.52 10.90 -22.21
CA SER A 112 28.58 11.05 -23.67
C SER A 112 27.15 11.09 -24.22
N GLU A 113 27.00 11.05 -25.52
CA GLU A 113 25.66 10.95 -26.20
C GLU A 113 24.94 9.64 -25.86
N VAL A 114 25.69 8.59 -25.54
CA VAL A 114 25.15 7.25 -25.27
C VAL A 114 25.25 6.83 -23.80
N TRP A 115 26.11 7.44 -23.00
CA TRP A 115 26.32 7.10 -21.60
C TRP A 115 25.83 8.17 -20.64
N LYS A 116 25.10 7.75 -19.60
CA LYS A 116 24.54 8.62 -18.59
C LYS A 116 24.83 8.07 -17.19
N LEU A 117 25.30 8.93 -16.31
CA LEU A 117 25.52 8.63 -14.89
C LEU A 117 24.41 9.29 -14.07
N GLN A 118 23.88 8.55 -13.11
CA GLN A 118 22.94 9.07 -12.11
C GLN A 118 23.46 8.68 -10.73
N ALA A 119 23.48 9.63 -9.81
CA ALA A 119 23.88 9.40 -8.42
C ALA A 119 22.97 10.21 -7.50
N GLY A 120 22.79 9.74 -6.29
CA GLY A 120 22.03 10.50 -5.32
C GLY A 120 22.22 9.99 -3.90
N VAL A 121 21.79 10.86 -2.97
CA VAL A 121 21.75 10.58 -1.55
C VAL A 121 20.39 10.96 -1.00
N LYS A 122 19.88 10.16 -0.06
CA LYS A 122 18.61 10.41 0.63
C LYS A 122 18.81 10.15 2.12
N THR A 123 18.25 11.00 2.94
CA THR A 123 18.09 10.76 4.38
C THR A 123 16.65 10.96 4.78
N SER A 124 16.14 10.15 5.69
CA SER A 124 14.83 10.33 6.29
C SER A 124 14.85 10.07 7.78
N PHE A 125 14.07 10.87 8.52
CA PHE A 125 13.82 10.71 9.94
C PHE A 125 12.32 10.59 10.17
N VAL A 126 11.93 9.58 10.93
CA VAL A 126 10.54 9.36 11.34
C VAL A 126 10.50 9.26 12.84
N THR A 127 9.61 10.01 13.47
CA THR A 127 9.28 9.87 14.89
C THR A 127 7.79 9.60 15.02
N ILE A 128 7.43 8.58 15.77
CA ILE A 128 6.05 8.18 16.04
C ILE A 128 5.85 8.16 17.55
N ASP A 129 4.78 8.78 18.02
CA ASP A 129 4.35 8.75 19.42
C ASP A 129 2.86 8.38 19.46
N ASN A 130 2.59 7.15 19.82
CA ASN A 130 1.25 6.58 19.91
C ASN A 130 0.89 6.30 21.35
N THR A 131 -0.36 6.61 21.72
CA THR A 131 -0.96 6.23 23.00
C THR A 131 -2.30 5.55 22.77
N ALA A 132 -2.60 4.52 23.55
CA ALA A 132 -3.89 3.88 23.61
C ALA A 132 -4.33 3.77 25.09
N GLY A 133 -5.60 4.00 25.34
CA GLY A 133 -6.21 3.81 26.64
C GLY A 133 -7.56 3.14 26.47
N TYR A 134 -7.89 2.23 27.38
CA TYR A 134 -9.19 1.58 27.42
C TYR A 134 -9.84 1.76 28.78
N MET A 135 -11.16 1.81 28.78
CA MET A 135 -11.97 1.97 29.99
C MET A 135 -13.09 0.95 29.98
N ARG A 136 -13.40 0.43 31.17
CA ARG A 136 -14.54 -0.47 31.45
C ARG A 136 -15.56 0.20 32.32
N PRO A 137 -16.85 -0.13 32.20
CA PRO A 137 -17.90 0.39 33.04
C PRO A 137 -17.74 -0.17 34.47
N SER A 138 -18.03 0.68 35.47
CA SER A 138 -18.12 0.32 36.86
C SER A 138 -19.29 1.04 37.53
N VAL A 139 -19.58 0.71 38.79
CA VAL A 139 -20.65 1.37 39.57
C VAL A 139 -20.41 2.89 39.71
N SER A 140 -19.15 3.31 39.74
CA SER A 140 -18.75 4.73 39.87
C SER A 140 -18.52 5.44 38.51
N GLY A 141 -18.81 4.81 37.38
CA GLY A 141 -18.55 5.34 36.04
C GLY A 141 -17.50 4.51 35.25
N TRP A 142 -16.81 5.13 34.36
CA TRP A 142 -15.78 4.49 33.56
C TRP A 142 -14.45 4.44 34.30
N LEU A 143 -13.84 3.25 34.43
CA LEU A 143 -12.52 3.05 35.02
C LEU A 143 -11.49 2.64 33.95
N PRO A 144 -10.25 3.17 33.99
CA PRO A 144 -9.18 2.74 33.13
C PRO A 144 -8.88 1.25 33.26
N ASP A 145 -8.75 0.56 32.11
CA ASP A 145 -8.24 -0.81 32.08
C ASP A 145 -6.70 -0.74 31.97
N GLY A 146 -6.04 -0.96 33.11
CA GLY A 146 -4.58 -0.89 33.21
C GLY A 146 -3.84 -1.98 32.38
N ALA A 147 -4.55 -3.00 31.90
CA ALA A 147 -3.95 -4.07 31.08
C ALA A 147 -3.87 -3.74 29.60
N LEU A 148 -4.72 -2.82 29.11
CA LEU A 148 -4.86 -2.49 27.70
C LEU A 148 -4.28 -1.12 27.33
N GLY A 149 -4.03 -0.25 28.33
CA GLY A 149 -3.43 1.07 28.10
C GLY A 149 -1.92 0.98 27.89
N SER A 150 -1.37 1.79 27.01
CA SER A 150 0.07 1.85 26.76
C SER A 150 0.49 3.05 25.91
N ARG A 151 1.82 3.33 25.89
CA ARG A 151 2.46 4.29 24.99
C ARG A 151 3.57 3.61 24.22
N PHE A 152 3.68 3.92 22.92
CA PHE A 152 4.73 3.42 22.05
C PHE A 152 5.37 4.57 21.29
N VAL A 153 6.68 4.75 21.47
CA VAL A 153 7.50 5.73 20.77
C VAL A 153 8.43 4.96 19.84
N TYR A 154 8.56 5.41 18.59
CA TYR A 154 9.40 4.76 17.58
C TYR A 154 10.10 5.81 16.74
N ASP A 155 11.43 5.70 16.68
CA ASP A 155 12.30 6.55 15.89
C ASP A 155 13.04 5.72 14.84
N GLU A 156 13.03 6.18 13.60
CA GLU A 156 13.73 5.54 12.50
C GLU A 156 14.53 6.57 11.70
N ASN A 157 15.79 6.26 11.42
CA ASN A 157 16.62 7.01 10.51
C ASN A 157 17.11 6.12 9.37
N ILE A 158 16.83 6.51 8.13
CA ILE A 158 17.25 5.79 6.91
C ILE A 158 18.16 6.70 6.11
N ASN A 159 19.39 6.26 5.87
CA ASN A 159 20.36 6.92 5.00
C ASN A 159 20.64 6.03 3.80
N ALA A 160 20.53 6.59 2.62
CA ALA A 160 20.72 5.86 1.37
C ALA A 160 21.59 6.64 0.40
N SER A 161 22.41 5.91 -0.36
CA SER A 161 23.15 6.44 -1.51
C SER A 161 22.99 5.49 -2.68
N TYR A 162 22.99 6.00 -3.89
CA TYR A 162 22.92 5.18 -5.08
C TYR A 162 23.76 5.71 -6.23
N LEU A 163 24.17 4.80 -7.08
CA LEU A 163 24.84 5.06 -8.34
C LEU A 163 24.21 4.20 -9.42
N GLN A 164 23.90 4.78 -10.57
CA GLN A 164 23.34 4.08 -11.73
C GLN A 164 24.04 4.56 -13.01
N VAL A 165 24.41 3.61 -13.85
CA VAL A 165 24.97 3.85 -15.18
C VAL A 165 23.93 3.42 -16.21
N GLY A 166 23.65 4.29 -17.16
CA GLY A 166 22.77 4.03 -18.31
C GLY A 166 23.53 4.11 -19.62
N TYR A 167 23.24 3.18 -20.51
CA TYR A 167 23.67 3.16 -21.90
C TYR A 167 22.45 3.15 -22.82
N GLU A 168 22.42 4.05 -23.77
CA GLU A 168 21.35 4.13 -24.78
C GLU A 168 21.95 4.42 -26.13
N LYS A 169 21.84 3.46 -27.05
CA LYS A 169 22.27 3.62 -28.43
C LYS A 169 21.35 2.83 -29.36
N ASP A 170 20.85 3.49 -30.41
CA ASP A 170 19.96 2.91 -31.39
C ASP A 170 18.73 2.23 -30.77
N ARG A 171 18.70 0.92 -30.79
CA ARG A 171 17.60 0.09 -30.28
C ARG A 171 17.88 -0.55 -28.92
N LEU A 172 19.05 -0.30 -28.35
CA LEU A 172 19.50 -0.92 -27.13
C LEU A 172 19.56 0.10 -25.99
N LYS A 173 18.89 -0.19 -24.87
CA LYS A 173 19.01 0.55 -23.63
C LYS A 173 19.38 -0.43 -22.51
N ILE A 174 20.43 -0.10 -21.78
CA ILE A 174 20.89 -0.87 -20.61
C ILE A 174 21.01 0.09 -19.44
N SER A 175 20.58 -0.32 -18.27
CA SER A 175 20.87 0.39 -17.03
C SER A 175 21.29 -0.60 -15.95
N ALA A 176 22.32 -0.24 -15.19
CA ALA A 176 22.78 -0.98 -14.03
C ALA A 176 22.97 -0.01 -12.87
N GLY A 177 22.45 -0.35 -11.70
CA GLY A 177 22.48 0.49 -10.52
C GLY A 177 22.74 -0.30 -9.25
N LEU A 178 23.32 0.36 -8.27
CA LEU A 178 23.49 -0.13 -6.92
C LEU A 178 23.07 0.95 -5.94
N ARG A 179 22.20 0.57 -5.00
CA ARG A 179 21.78 1.40 -3.89
C ARG A 179 22.24 0.78 -2.59
N LEU A 180 22.79 1.59 -1.71
CA LEU A 180 23.23 1.26 -0.36
C LEU A 180 22.25 1.90 0.62
N GLU A 181 21.79 1.17 1.63
CA GLU A 181 20.96 1.72 2.69
C GLU A 181 21.48 1.30 4.06
N HIS A 182 21.56 2.28 4.96
CA HIS A 182 21.76 2.08 6.38
C HIS A 182 20.54 2.56 7.12
N THR A 183 20.00 1.73 8.00
CA THR A 183 18.83 2.07 8.82
C THR A 183 19.17 1.88 10.28
N HIS A 184 18.83 2.89 11.09
CA HIS A 184 18.85 2.87 12.54
C HIS A 184 17.44 3.00 13.07
N VAL A 185 17.05 2.12 13.98
CA VAL A 185 15.73 2.08 14.58
C VAL A 185 15.87 2.04 16.09
N HIS A 186 15.04 2.82 16.78
CA HIS A 186 14.87 2.76 18.23
C HIS A 186 13.37 2.76 18.56
N GLY A 187 12.96 1.92 19.50
CA GLY A 187 11.58 1.85 19.94
C GLY A 187 11.49 1.68 21.45
N ASP A 188 10.59 2.48 22.08
CA ASP A 188 10.28 2.43 23.49
C ASP A 188 8.80 2.08 23.68
N PHE A 189 8.54 1.03 24.42
CA PHE A 189 7.21 0.63 24.85
C PHE A 189 7.05 0.91 26.33
N GLY A 190 6.17 1.86 26.67
CA GLY A 190 5.72 2.08 28.03
C GLY A 190 4.76 0.96 28.41
N GLY A 191 5.15 0.14 29.36
CA GLY A 191 4.41 -1.03 29.79
C GLY A 191 3.04 -0.71 30.39
N ASN A 192 2.38 -1.78 30.77
CA ASN A 192 1.07 -1.74 31.45
C ASN A 192 1.05 -2.77 32.59
N THR A 193 -0.11 -3.07 33.19
CA THR A 193 -0.19 -4.01 34.28
C THR A 193 0.14 -5.46 33.93
N GLN A 194 0.12 -5.82 32.63
CA GLN A 194 0.44 -7.16 32.14
C GLN A 194 1.82 -7.23 31.45
N GLN A 195 2.34 -6.13 30.93
CA GLN A 195 3.58 -6.06 30.18
C GLN A 195 4.51 -5.02 30.80
N LYS A 196 5.78 -5.37 30.96
CA LYS A 196 6.81 -4.46 31.47
C LYS A 196 7.25 -3.48 30.39
N ASP A 197 7.78 -2.33 30.83
CA ASP A 197 8.51 -1.42 29.95
C ASP A 197 9.59 -2.17 29.17
N SER A 198 9.72 -1.87 27.93
CA SER A 198 10.74 -2.48 27.07
C SER A 198 11.20 -1.52 25.99
N SER A 199 12.47 -1.63 25.60
CA SER A 199 13.05 -0.90 24.50
C SER A 199 13.84 -1.83 23.58
N PHE A 200 13.99 -1.42 22.34
CA PHE A 200 14.83 -2.12 21.39
C PHE A 200 15.55 -1.14 20.49
N THR A 201 16.74 -1.53 20.01
CA THR A 201 17.51 -0.78 19.03
C THR A 201 18.02 -1.75 17.98
N THR A 202 17.88 -1.39 16.70
CA THR A 202 18.32 -2.21 15.58
C THR A 202 19.06 -1.35 14.57
N ASN A 203 20.17 -1.88 14.05
CA ASN A 203 20.93 -1.29 12.96
C ASN A 203 21.11 -2.33 11.86
N TYR A 204 20.89 -1.95 10.61
CA TYR A 204 21.16 -2.82 9.48
C TYR A 204 21.62 -2.05 8.25
N PHE A 205 22.42 -2.75 7.43
CA PHE A 205 22.96 -2.23 6.18
C PHE A 205 22.68 -3.22 5.05
N HIS A 206 22.14 -2.74 3.94
CA HIS A 206 21.76 -3.58 2.80
C HIS A 206 22.12 -2.95 1.46
N LEU A 207 22.32 -3.85 0.47
CA LEU A 207 22.62 -3.55 -0.92
C LEU A 207 21.42 -3.91 -1.81
N PHE A 208 21.10 -3.03 -2.74
CA PHE A 208 19.99 -3.18 -3.67
C PHE A 208 20.50 -3.00 -5.11
N PRO A 209 20.99 -4.07 -5.75
CA PRO A 209 21.34 -4.06 -7.15
C PRO A 209 20.11 -4.01 -8.03
N THR A 210 20.21 -3.32 -9.18
CA THR A 210 19.22 -3.27 -10.24
C THR A 210 19.87 -3.37 -11.59
N ILE A 211 19.27 -4.12 -12.51
CA ILE A 211 19.67 -4.22 -13.90
C ILE A 211 18.41 -4.18 -14.76
N ALA A 212 18.45 -3.38 -15.83
CA ALA A 212 17.39 -3.39 -16.83
C ALA A 212 17.99 -3.32 -18.22
N LEU A 213 17.43 -4.12 -19.12
CA LEU A 213 17.78 -4.19 -20.54
C LEU A 213 16.51 -4.04 -21.36
N GLN A 214 16.56 -3.18 -22.38
CA GLN A 214 15.50 -3.04 -23.38
C GLN A 214 16.12 -3.14 -24.77
N TYR A 215 15.50 -3.96 -25.62
CA TYR A 215 15.94 -4.14 -26.99
C TYR A 215 14.77 -4.05 -27.97
N GLY A 216 14.79 -3.02 -28.82
CA GLY A 216 13.84 -2.86 -29.91
C GLY A 216 14.26 -3.70 -31.11
N LEU A 217 13.66 -4.88 -31.31
CA LEU A 217 13.95 -5.70 -32.49
C LEU A 217 13.55 -4.96 -33.76
N THR A 218 12.40 -4.31 -33.74
CA THR A 218 11.90 -3.39 -34.76
C THR A 218 11.28 -2.17 -34.09
N SER A 219 10.71 -1.24 -34.85
CA SER A 219 9.90 -0.14 -34.28
C SER A 219 8.62 -0.62 -33.61
N GLU A 220 8.18 -1.85 -33.85
CA GLU A 220 6.94 -2.43 -33.34
C GLU A 220 7.16 -3.46 -32.22
N HIS A 221 8.36 -4.03 -32.11
CA HIS A 221 8.68 -5.13 -31.21
C HIS A 221 9.75 -4.72 -30.20
N LEU A 222 9.37 -4.62 -28.92
CA LEU A 222 10.27 -4.29 -27.81
C LEU A 222 10.34 -5.45 -26.82
N PHE A 223 11.54 -5.91 -26.50
CA PHE A 223 11.84 -6.86 -25.43
C PHE A 223 12.44 -6.13 -24.24
N GLN A 224 12.09 -6.58 -23.03
CA GLN A 224 12.54 -6.00 -21.77
C GLN A 224 12.95 -7.13 -20.82
N LEU A 225 14.08 -6.99 -20.16
CA LEU A 225 14.51 -7.87 -19.07
C LEU A 225 14.93 -7.01 -17.91
N SER A 226 14.42 -7.30 -16.72
CA SER A 226 14.83 -6.58 -15.53
C SER A 226 15.06 -7.52 -14.35
N TYR A 227 16.01 -7.14 -13.51
CA TYR A 227 16.25 -7.71 -12.19
C TYR A 227 16.36 -6.59 -11.18
N GLY A 228 15.83 -6.79 -9.98
CA GLY A 228 16.00 -5.85 -8.89
C GLY A 228 15.72 -6.48 -7.54
N ARG A 229 16.63 -6.23 -6.60
CA ARG A 229 16.43 -6.54 -5.18
C ARG A 229 15.73 -5.37 -4.50
N ARG A 230 14.71 -5.66 -3.67
CA ARG A 230 13.90 -4.65 -2.96
C ARG A 230 13.76 -5.00 -1.49
N ILE A 231 13.52 -3.97 -0.67
CA ILE A 231 13.17 -4.10 0.74
C ILE A 231 11.71 -3.70 0.94
N THR A 232 11.01 -4.47 1.76
CA THR A 232 9.70 -4.10 2.31
C THR A 232 9.83 -4.01 3.82
N ARG A 233 9.74 -2.80 4.36
CA ARG A 233 9.77 -2.56 5.79
C ARG A 233 8.39 -2.75 6.40
N PRO A 234 8.29 -3.18 7.67
CA PRO A 234 7.02 -3.21 8.38
C PRO A 234 6.30 -1.87 8.30
N ASN A 235 4.97 -1.88 8.20
CA ASN A 235 4.19 -0.67 8.44
C ASN A 235 4.35 -0.25 9.89
N TYR A 236 4.26 1.03 10.17
CA TYR A 236 4.42 1.52 11.55
C TYR A 236 3.31 1.01 12.49
N GLY A 237 2.10 0.80 11.96
CA GLY A 237 1.00 0.15 12.70
C GLY A 237 1.30 -1.30 13.08
N ASP A 238 2.00 -2.04 12.21
CA ASP A 238 2.37 -3.44 12.44
C ASP A 238 3.44 -3.60 13.55
N LEU A 239 4.21 -2.54 13.83
CA LEU A 239 5.22 -2.50 14.90
C LEU A 239 4.61 -2.09 16.25
N ASN A 240 3.43 -1.47 16.26
CA ASN A 240 2.80 -0.95 17.46
C ASN A 240 2.22 -2.09 18.32
N PRO A 241 2.73 -2.36 19.52
CA PRO A 241 2.34 -3.52 20.33
C PRO A 241 0.97 -3.38 21.00
N PHE A 242 0.19 -2.35 20.68
CA PHE A 242 -1.15 -2.20 21.24
C PHE A 242 -2.07 -3.34 20.82
N THR A 243 -2.92 -3.75 21.75
CA THR A 243 -3.96 -4.73 21.45
C THR A 243 -5.24 -4.02 21.03
N TYR A 244 -5.68 -4.30 19.82
CA TYR A 244 -6.98 -3.90 19.28
C TYR A 244 -7.96 -5.03 19.52
N ILE A 245 -9.11 -4.74 20.08
CA ILE A 245 -10.14 -5.73 20.40
C ILE A 245 -11.26 -5.57 19.38
N PHE A 246 -11.51 -6.62 18.59
CA PHE A 246 -12.63 -6.68 17.66
C PHE A 246 -13.89 -7.26 18.32
N ASP A 247 -13.70 -8.32 19.11
CA ASP A 247 -14.70 -8.93 19.95
C ASP A 247 -14.02 -9.66 21.12
N ASP A 248 -14.79 -10.38 21.95
CA ASP A 248 -14.27 -11.12 23.11
C ASP A 248 -13.28 -12.24 22.75
N TYR A 249 -13.28 -12.68 21.49
CA TYR A 249 -12.50 -13.81 21.01
C TYR A 249 -11.50 -13.45 19.91
N THR A 250 -11.57 -12.22 19.37
CA THR A 250 -10.69 -11.78 18.29
C THR A 250 -9.93 -10.51 18.67
N HIS A 251 -8.65 -10.68 18.90
CA HIS A 251 -7.74 -9.60 19.24
C HIS A 251 -6.67 -9.45 18.16
N GLU A 252 -6.25 -8.23 17.85
CA GLU A 252 -5.14 -7.94 16.95
C GLU A 252 -4.10 -7.07 17.67
N GLY A 253 -2.82 -7.36 17.46
CA GLY A 253 -1.73 -6.55 17.98
C GLY A 253 -0.58 -6.48 17.00
N GLY A 254 0.27 -5.46 17.14
CA GLY A 254 1.49 -5.37 16.38
C GLY A 254 2.62 -6.22 16.98
N ASN A 255 3.75 -6.22 16.30
CA ASN A 255 4.92 -7.00 16.67
C ASN A 255 6.20 -6.15 16.54
N THR A 256 6.75 -5.74 17.67
CA THR A 256 8.00 -4.96 17.72
C THR A 256 9.23 -5.72 17.23
N LYS A 257 9.13 -7.05 17.07
CA LYS A 257 10.20 -7.92 16.58
C LYS A 257 10.21 -8.09 15.06
N LEU A 258 9.31 -7.42 14.34
CA LEU A 258 9.32 -7.47 12.89
C LEU A 258 10.62 -6.86 12.34
N HIS A 259 11.16 -7.55 11.37
CA HIS A 259 12.27 -7.07 10.56
C HIS A 259 11.86 -6.93 9.09
N PRO A 260 12.62 -6.17 8.28
CA PRO A 260 12.30 -6.02 6.87
C PRO A 260 12.35 -7.34 6.11
N SER A 261 11.50 -7.48 5.11
CA SER A 261 11.57 -8.54 4.11
C SER A 261 12.32 -8.08 2.86
N PHE A 262 12.96 -9.02 2.17
CA PHE A 262 13.73 -8.75 0.97
C PHE A 262 13.21 -9.59 -0.18
N SER A 263 13.03 -8.96 -1.34
CA SER A 263 12.55 -9.66 -2.54
C SER A 263 13.50 -9.48 -3.71
N ASP A 264 13.83 -10.59 -4.37
CA ASP A 264 14.53 -10.65 -5.65
C ASP A 264 13.52 -10.85 -6.76
N ASN A 265 13.46 -9.90 -7.70
CA ASN A 265 12.44 -9.84 -8.74
C ASN A 265 13.08 -9.92 -10.12
N ILE A 266 12.58 -10.80 -10.98
CA ILE A 266 12.97 -10.93 -12.38
C ILE A 266 11.73 -10.78 -13.24
N GLU A 267 11.79 -9.94 -14.27
CA GLU A 267 10.71 -9.77 -15.22
C GLU A 267 11.24 -9.84 -16.66
N LEU A 268 10.55 -10.60 -17.51
CA LEU A 268 10.76 -10.66 -18.95
C LEU A 268 9.52 -10.14 -19.64
N GLY A 269 9.64 -8.98 -20.27
CA GLY A 269 8.56 -8.28 -20.96
C GLY A 269 8.70 -8.32 -22.46
N TYR A 270 7.56 -8.34 -23.14
CA TYR A 270 7.43 -8.14 -24.56
C TYR A 270 6.30 -7.17 -24.86
N VAL A 271 6.57 -6.16 -25.69
CA VAL A 271 5.60 -5.17 -26.15
C VAL A 271 5.52 -5.22 -27.67
N TYR A 272 4.30 -5.34 -28.18
CA TYR A 272 4.02 -5.24 -29.61
C TYR A 272 3.19 -3.99 -29.89
N ARG A 273 3.81 -3.05 -30.61
CA ARG A 273 3.27 -1.71 -30.81
C ARG A 273 2.90 -1.05 -29.48
N ASP A 274 1.80 -0.33 -29.45
CA ASP A 274 1.27 0.39 -28.27
C ASP A 274 0.04 -0.28 -27.65
N TRP A 275 -0.40 -1.42 -28.22
CA TRP A 275 -1.65 -2.04 -27.82
C TRP A 275 -1.50 -3.38 -27.09
N PHE A 276 -0.38 -4.10 -27.23
CA PHE A 276 -0.20 -5.40 -26.61
C PHE A 276 1.09 -5.47 -25.80
N GLN A 277 0.97 -5.93 -24.55
CA GLN A 277 2.11 -6.18 -23.66
C GLN A 277 1.92 -7.50 -22.93
N THR A 278 2.99 -8.27 -22.82
CA THR A 278 3.05 -9.43 -21.93
C THR A 278 4.31 -9.40 -21.08
N VAL A 279 4.20 -9.88 -19.84
CA VAL A 279 5.30 -9.94 -18.87
C VAL A 279 5.24 -11.27 -18.14
N LEU A 280 6.33 -12.04 -18.22
CA LEU A 280 6.59 -13.16 -17.31
C LEU A 280 7.35 -12.61 -16.11
N PHE A 281 6.95 -13.00 -14.90
CA PHE A 281 7.59 -12.52 -13.69
C PHE A 281 7.85 -13.65 -12.69
N PHE A 282 8.94 -13.49 -11.97
CA PHE A 282 9.32 -14.32 -10.82
C PHE A 282 9.77 -13.42 -9.69
N SER A 283 9.28 -13.69 -8.48
CA SER A 283 9.66 -12.99 -7.26
C SER A 283 9.89 -14.01 -6.15
N HIS A 284 11.03 -13.91 -5.49
CA HIS A 284 11.32 -14.64 -4.26
C HIS A 284 11.49 -13.64 -3.12
N THR A 285 10.73 -13.81 -2.05
CA THR A 285 10.77 -12.93 -0.87
C THR A 285 11.15 -13.75 0.35
N ASP A 286 12.23 -13.34 0.99
CA ASP A 286 12.63 -13.84 2.31
C ASP A 286 11.95 -13.03 3.39
N ASP A 287 11.61 -13.69 4.50
CA ASP A 287 11.03 -13.07 5.70
C ASP A 287 9.77 -12.23 5.41
N ALA A 288 8.90 -12.73 4.54
CA ALA A 288 7.68 -12.04 4.14
C ALA A 288 6.81 -11.66 5.35
N ILE A 289 6.45 -10.38 5.48
CA ILE A 289 5.62 -9.90 6.57
C ILE A 289 4.16 -10.19 6.25
N MET A 290 3.53 -11.05 7.07
CA MET A 290 2.15 -11.50 6.89
C MET A 290 1.44 -11.60 8.23
N LYS A 291 0.11 -11.44 8.24
CA LYS A 291 -0.71 -11.72 9.43
C LYS A 291 -0.67 -13.22 9.76
N SER A 292 -0.39 -13.52 11.02
CA SER A 292 -0.43 -14.84 11.61
C SER A 292 -1.61 -14.92 12.59
N TYR A 293 -2.30 -16.04 12.60
CA TYR A 293 -3.47 -16.30 13.42
C TYR A 293 -3.13 -17.41 14.41
N ARG A 294 -3.25 -17.13 15.71
CA ARG A 294 -2.91 -18.08 16.77
C ARG A 294 -4.01 -18.17 17.81
N GLU A 295 -4.27 -19.36 18.27
CA GLU A 295 -5.09 -19.56 19.44
C GLU A 295 -4.30 -19.18 20.69
N GLN A 296 -4.95 -18.43 21.60
CA GLN A 296 -4.49 -18.13 22.95
C GLN A 296 -5.44 -18.73 24.00
N GLU A 297 -5.07 -18.63 25.28
CA GLU A 297 -5.90 -19.09 26.38
C GLU A 297 -7.32 -18.54 26.30
N GLY A 298 -8.32 -19.41 26.56
CA GLY A 298 -9.73 -19.07 26.49
C GLY A 298 -10.30 -19.07 25.07
N ARG A 299 -9.69 -19.78 24.12
CA ARG A 299 -10.14 -19.90 22.72
C ARG A 299 -10.13 -18.58 21.95
N ARG A 300 -9.27 -17.65 22.35
CA ARG A 300 -9.11 -16.38 21.66
C ARG A 300 -8.21 -16.53 20.45
N ILE A 301 -8.59 -15.93 19.35
CA ILE A 301 -7.75 -15.80 18.15
C ILE A 301 -6.97 -14.49 18.28
N TYR A 302 -5.65 -14.58 18.34
CA TYR A 302 -4.77 -13.43 18.31
C TYR A 302 -4.17 -13.29 16.92
N VAL A 303 -4.43 -12.14 16.29
CA VAL A 303 -3.92 -11.79 14.97
C VAL A 303 -2.71 -10.89 15.14
N MET A 304 -1.57 -11.30 14.59
CA MET A 304 -0.33 -10.53 14.73
C MET A 304 0.52 -10.64 13.46
N PRO A 305 1.08 -9.55 12.95
CA PRO A 305 2.01 -9.61 11.83
C PRO A 305 3.31 -10.33 12.25
N GLN A 306 3.81 -11.21 11.37
CA GLN A 306 5.03 -11.96 11.57
C GLN A 306 5.82 -12.08 10.28
N ASN A 307 7.14 -12.32 10.40
CA ASN A 307 7.96 -12.69 9.28
C ASN A 307 7.79 -14.18 8.98
N LEU A 308 7.22 -14.52 7.83
CA LEU A 308 7.16 -15.89 7.32
C LEU A 308 8.47 -16.24 6.62
N SER A 309 8.85 -17.53 6.62
CA SER A 309 10.16 -17.97 6.13
C SER A 309 10.40 -17.65 4.65
N SER A 310 9.41 -17.84 3.79
CA SER A 310 9.54 -17.57 2.36
C SER A 310 8.22 -17.36 1.65
N TYR A 311 8.25 -16.57 0.59
CA TYR A 311 7.16 -16.38 -0.34
C TYR A 311 7.68 -16.34 -1.76
N VAL A 312 7.21 -17.24 -2.60
CA VAL A 312 7.53 -17.28 -4.03
C VAL A 312 6.28 -16.96 -4.84
N GLN A 313 6.43 -16.05 -5.77
CA GLN A 313 5.41 -15.67 -6.73
C GLN A 313 5.95 -15.79 -8.15
N THR A 314 5.23 -16.49 -9.01
CA THR A 314 5.55 -16.56 -10.44
C THR A 314 4.29 -16.44 -11.26
N GLY A 315 4.39 -15.89 -12.43
CA GLY A 315 3.20 -15.71 -13.25
C GLY A 315 3.43 -15.01 -14.58
N MET A 316 2.32 -14.77 -15.24
CA MET A 316 2.26 -14.05 -16.51
C MET A 316 1.17 -12.99 -16.44
N ARG A 317 1.48 -11.82 -16.96
CA ARG A 317 0.54 -10.72 -17.16
C ARG A 317 0.43 -10.42 -18.64
N VAL A 318 -0.79 -10.33 -19.14
CA VAL A 318 -1.11 -9.93 -20.51
C VAL A 318 -2.01 -8.71 -20.44
N HIS A 319 -1.66 -7.69 -21.19
CA HIS A 319 -2.44 -6.48 -21.32
C HIS A 319 -2.64 -6.13 -22.79
N ALA A 320 -3.90 -5.92 -23.19
CA ALA A 320 -4.25 -5.43 -24.53
C ALA A 320 -5.06 -4.13 -24.36
N ALA A 321 -4.51 -3.04 -24.87
CA ALA A 321 -5.07 -1.71 -24.68
C ALA A 321 -5.56 -1.11 -26.02
N ASN A 322 -6.52 -0.20 -25.93
CA ASN A 322 -7.03 0.58 -27.06
C ASN A 322 -7.53 -0.26 -28.24
N LEU A 323 -7.95 -1.50 -27.99
CA LEU A 323 -8.62 -2.31 -29.00
C LEU A 323 -9.89 -1.57 -29.44
N SER A 324 -10.05 -1.38 -30.74
CA SER A 324 -11.21 -0.66 -31.31
C SER A 324 -11.97 -1.56 -32.26
N PRO A 325 -12.85 -2.45 -31.74
CA PRO A 325 -13.67 -3.31 -32.61
C PRO A 325 -14.55 -2.50 -33.58
N VAL A 326 -15.01 -1.34 -33.11
CA VAL A 326 -15.71 -0.33 -33.90
C VAL A 326 -15.32 1.07 -33.43
N SER A 327 -15.50 2.09 -34.27
CA SER A 327 -14.98 3.44 -34.05
C SER A 327 -15.43 4.13 -32.75
N PHE A 328 -16.61 3.81 -32.25
CA PHE A 328 -17.15 4.38 -31.02
C PHE A 328 -16.83 3.54 -29.76
N TRP A 329 -16.24 2.35 -29.88
CA TRP A 329 -15.99 1.43 -28.78
C TRP A 329 -14.50 1.11 -28.65
N LYS A 330 -13.93 1.39 -27.48
CA LYS A 330 -12.57 1.02 -27.09
C LYS A 330 -12.61 0.02 -25.94
N VAL A 331 -11.74 -0.98 -26.02
CA VAL A 331 -11.63 -2.04 -25.02
C VAL A 331 -10.20 -2.12 -24.52
N ASN A 332 -10.04 -2.22 -23.20
CA ASN A 332 -8.79 -2.60 -22.56
C ASN A 332 -9.01 -3.91 -21.81
N LEU A 333 -8.14 -4.88 -22.04
CA LEU A 333 -8.19 -6.19 -21.43
C LEU A 333 -6.92 -6.44 -20.63
N THR A 334 -7.07 -7.02 -19.45
CA THR A 334 -5.97 -7.48 -18.62
C THR A 334 -6.25 -8.92 -18.18
N ALA A 335 -5.28 -9.80 -18.34
CA ALA A 335 -5.32 -11.15 -17.82
C ALA A 335 -4.03 -11.44 -17.08
N ILE A 336 -4.13 -11.92 -15.84
CA ILE A 336 -2.97 -12.26 -15.01
C ILE A 336 -3.19 -13.66 -14.45
N GLY A 337 -2.21 -14.53 -14.63
CA GLY A 337 -2.12 -15.81 -13.95
C GLY A 337 -0.97 -15.75 -12.95
N ILE A 338 -1.25 -15.96 -11.66
CA ILE A 338 -0.26 -15.91 -10.60
C ILE A 338 -0.26 -17.24 -9.85
N TYR A 339 0.91 -17.84 -9.69
CA TYR A 339 1.11 -18.94 -8.76
C TYR A 339 1.82 -18.40 -7.51
N ASN A 340 1.13 -18.46 -6.37
CA ASN A 340 1.63 -18.08 -5.06
C ASN A 340 2.03 -19.32 -4.27
N ASN A 341 3.18 -19.27 -3.58
CA ASN A 341 3.66 -20.35 -2.71
C ASN A 341 4.25 -19.72 -1.43
N TYR A 342 3.50 -19.81 -0.35
CA TYR A 342 3.89 -19.36 0.99
C TYR A 342 4.40 -20.56 1.79
N GLY A 343 5.52 -20.36 2.50
CA GLY A 343 6.10 -21.34 3.42
C GLY A 343 6.41 -20.70 4.77
N TRP A 344 6.03 -21.37 5.87
CA TRP A 344 6.37 -20.93 7.22
C TRP A 344 6.52 -22.13 8.16
N THR A 345 7.04 -21.89 9.35
CA THR A 345 7.12 -22.90 10.42
C THR A 345 6.23 -22.45 11.58
N GLU A 346 5.30 -23.28 11.98
CA GLU A 346 4.41 -23.06 13.12
C GLU A 346 4.50 -24.25 14.07
N GLN A 347 4.75 -24.00 15.35
CA GLN A 347 4.90 -25.05 16.39
C GLN A 347 5.85 -26.20 15.96
N GLY A 348 6.96 -25.87 15.23
CA GLY A 348 7.92 -26.85 14.72
C GLY A 348 7.48 -27.61 13.45
N GLN A 349 6.29 -27.38 12.95
CA GLN A 349 5.77 -27.99 11.72
C GLN A 349 5.96 -27.06 10.52
N LYS A 350 6.39 -27.63 9.38
CA LYS A 350 6.50 -26.89 8.11
C LYS A 350 5.14 -26.81 7.45
N MET A 351 4.63 -25.63 7.33
CA MET A 351 3.34 -25.29 6.70
C MET A 351 3.55 -24.70 5.31
N LYS A 352 2.58 -24.89 4.43
CA LYS A 352 2.59 -24.33 3.08
C LYS A 352 1.17 -23.98 2.64
N ASN A 353 1.02 -22.83 1.96
CA ASN A 353 -0.20 -22.46 1.26
C ASN A 353 0.16 -22.08 -0.19
N ARG A 354 -0.38 -22.84 -1.16
CA ARG A 354 -0.04 -22.70 -2.58
C ARG A 354 -1.30 -22.63 -3.41
N MET A 355 -1.32 -21.68 -4.35
CA MET A 355 -2.49 -21.53 -5.21
C MET A 355 -2.15 -20.82 -6.50
N PHE A 356 -2.79 -21.26 -7.59
CA PHE A 356 -2.87 -20.50 -8.82
C PHE A 356 -4.10 -19.57 -8.76
N THR A 357 -3.89 -18.29 -9.05
CA THR A 357 -4.91 -17.24 -9.00
C THR A 357 -5.06 -16.63 -10.38
N PRO A 358 -6.20 -16.81 -11.08
CA PRO A 358 -6.52 -16.05 -12.27
C PRO A 358 -7.12 -14.68 -11.88
N ILE A 359 -6.70 -13.62 -12.58
CA ILE A 359 -7.25 -12.27 -12.43
C ILE A 359 -7.58 -11.76 -13.83
N PHE A 360 -8.80 -11.23 -14.01
CA PHE A 360 -9.25 -10.65 -15.26
C PHE A 360 -9.80 -9.25 -15.05
N GLY A 361 -9.38 -8.33 -15.90
CA GLY A 361 -9.90 -6.96 -16.00
C GLY A 361 -10.38 -6.68 -17.41
N CYS A 362 -11.54 -6.07 -17.53
CA CYS A 362 -12.10 -5.61 -18.79
C CYS A 362 -12.67 -4.20 -18.60
N MET A 363 -12.21 -3.26 -19.41
CA MET A 363 -12.71 -1.87 -19.40
C MET A 363 -13.19 -1.52 -20.80
N ASN A 364 -14.45 -1.18 -20.92
CA ASN A 364 -15.10 -0.78 -22.17
C ASN A 364 -15.44 0.70 -22.09
N GLN A 365 -15.03 1.46 -23.12
CA GLN A 365 -15.32 2.87 -23.27
C GLN A 365 -16.10 3.08 -24.56
N PHE A 366 -17.27 3.69 -24.43
CA PHE A 366 -18.19 3.97 -25.54
C PHE A 366 -18.27 5.49 -25.76
N ALA A 367 -17.87 5.97 -26.92
CA ALA A 367 -17.99 7.37 -27.32
C ALA A 367 -19.13 7.51 -28.34
N PHE A 368 -20.36 7.61 -27.84
CA PHE A 368 -21.54 7.66 -28.72
C PHE A 368 -21.60 8.93 -29.57
N THR A 369 -21.17 10.05 -28.97
CA THR A 369 -21.05 11.35 -29.65
C THR A 369 -19.85 12.12 -29.08
N SER A 370 -19.58 13.32 -29.59
CA SER A 370 -18.55 14.21 -29.03
C SER A 370 -18.81 14.65 -27.58
N VAL A 371 -20.06 14.51 -27.10
CA VAL A 371 -20.48 14.97 -25.77
C VAL A 371 -20.96 13.84 -24.86
N TRP A 372 -21.39 12.71 -25.40
CA TRP A 372 -21.87 11.56 -24.62
C TRP A 372 -20.91 10.38 -24.70
N SER A 373 -20.52 9.88 -23.54
CA SER A 373 -19.74 8.64 -23.42
C SER A 373 -20.22 7.80 -22.26
N ALA A 374 -19.95 6.51 -22.33
CA ALA A 374 -20.20 5.57 -21.23
C ALA A 374 -18.97 4.71 -20.98
N GLU A 375 -18.87 4.17 -19.78
CA GLU A 375 -17.84 3.22 -19.37
C GLU A 375 -18.50 2.04 -18.66
N LEU A 376 -18.02 0.83 -18.99
CA LEU A 376 -18.35 -0.41 -18.30
C LEU A 376 -17.04 -1.11 -17.95
N SER A 377 -16.77 -1.31 -16.67
CA SER A 377 -15.61 -2.07 -16.22
C SER A 377 -16.03 -3.28 -15.41
N ALA A 378 -15.29 -4.38 -15.57
CA ALA A 378 -15.43 -5.60 -14.80
C ALA A 378 -14.05 -6.07 -14.35
N ASN A 379 -13.90 -6.37 -13.05
CA ASN A 379 -12.68 -6.90 -12.45
C ASN A 379 -13.02 -8.17 -11.69
N TYR A 380 -12.40 -9.27 -12.07
CA TYR A 380 -12.51 -10.56 -11.40
C TYR A 380 -11.17 -10.93 -10.79
N ASN A 381 -11.17 -11.19 -9.49
CA ASN A 381 -10.05 -11.78 -8.75
C ASN A 381 -10.43 -13.21 -8.38
N GLY A 382 -9.65 -14.19 -8.83
CA GLY A 382 -9.83 -15.59 -8.47
C GLY A 382 -9.49 -15.88 -7.02
N ARG A 383 -9.69 -17.13 -6.60
CA ARG A 383 -9.28 -17.59 -5.27
C ARG A 383 -7.76 -17.44 -5.12
N MET A 384 -7.30 -16.96 -3.95
CA MET A 384 -5.90 -16.60 -3.75
C MET A 384 -5.38 -17.07 -2.40
N ALA A 385 -4.18 -17.68 -2.39
CA ALA A 385 -3.42 -17.90 -1.16
C ALA A 385 -2.82 -16.58 -0.66
N TYR A 386 -2.94 -16.31 0.64
CA TYR A 386 -2.38 -15.14 1.33
C TYR A 386 -1.88 -15.51 2.72
N GLY A 387 -0.59 -15.89 2.83
CA GLY A 387 -0.04 -16.42 4.07
C GLY A 387 -0.82 -17.64 4.57
N GLN A 388 -1.31 -17.58 5.80
CA GLN A 388 -2.14 -18.61 6.44
C GLN A 388 -3.61 -18.60 5.95
N ALA A 389 -3.98 -17.61 5.16
CA ALA A 389 -5.35 -17.41 4.71
C ALA A 389 -5.54 -17.75 3.24
N THR A 390 -6.78 -18.08 2.88
CA THR A 390 -7.24 -18.24 1.49
C THR A 390 -8.38 -17.27 1.24
N VAL A 391 -8.17 -16.34 0.32
CA VAL A 391 -9.18 -15.34 -0.06
C VAL A 391 -10.06 -15.91 -1.17
N HIS A 392 -11.37 -15.80 -1.00
CA HIS A 392 -12.36 -16.24 -1.98
C HIS A 392 -12.43 -15.31 -3.20
N PRO A 393 -12.94 -15.80 -4.34
CA PRO A 393 -13.09 -14.98 -5.53
C PRO A 393 -14.03 -13.79 -5.32
N ALA A 394 -13.72 -12.69 -5.99
CA ALA A 394 -14.57 -11.49 -6.00
C ALA A 394 -14.70 -10.95 -7.43
N LEU A 395 -15.90 -10.46 -7.76
CA LEU A 395 -16.21 -9.77 -9.02
C LEU A 395 -16.73 -8.38 -8.71
N GLU A 396 -16.16 -7.37 -9.34
CA GLU A 396 -16.66 -6.00 -9.29
C GLU A 396 -17.02 -5.52 -10.68
N VAL A 397 -18.24 -5.01 -10.85
CA VAL A 397 -18.72 -4.41 -12.09
C VAL A 397 -19.14 -2.98 -11.83
N ASN A 398 -18.57 -2.04 -12.59
CA ASN A 398 -18.84 -0.61 -12.49
C ASN A 398 -19.36 -0.10 -13.82
N VAL A 399 -20.32 0.83 -13.76
CA VAL A 399 -20.87 1.52 -14.94
C VAL A 399 -20.86 3.02 -14.72
N GLY A 400 -20.62 3.76 -15.79
CA GLY A 400 -20.65 5.22 -15.77
C GLY A 400 -21.17 5.79 -17.07
N ILE A 401 -21.91 6.89 -17.00
CA ILE A 401 -22.35 7.67 -18.14
C ILE A 401 -21.90 9.11 -17.93
N GLN A 402 -21.24 9.67 -18.92
CA GLN A 402 -20.67 10.99 -18.86
C GLN A 402 -21.26 11.89 -19.94
N LYS A 403 -21.57 13.12 -19.57
CA LYS A 403 -21.98 14.20 -20.48
C LYS A 403 -21.05 15.39 -20.36
N LYS A 404 -20.46 15.82 -21.47
CA LYS A 404 -19.68 17.06 -21.60
C LYS A 404 -20.60 18.18 -22.04
N MET A 405 -20.45 19.35 -21.46
CA MET A 405 -21.27 20.55 -21.72
C MET A 405 -20.38 21.78 -21.81
N PHE A 406 -20.94 22.90 -22.30
CA PHE A 406 -20.28 24.20 -22.38
C PHE A 406 -18.91 24.13 -23.08
N ARG A 407 -18.83 23.54 -24.29
CA ARG A 407 -17.61 23.35 -25.07
C ARG A 407 -16.54 22.59 -24.27
N ASN A 408 -16.93 21.49 -23.62
CA ASN A 408 -16.07 20.63 -22.77
C ASN A 408 -15.53 21.28 -21.48
N ARG A 409 -16.07 22.44 -21.06
CA ARG A 409 -15.70 23.06 -19.78
C ARG A 409 -16.37 22.43 -18.58
N CYS A 410 -17.53 21.85 -18.77
CA CYS A 410 -18.28 21.15 -17.73
C CYS A 410 -18.43 19.67 -18.10
N THR A 411 -18.23 18.81 -17.12
CA THR A 411 -18.47 17.36 -17.26
C THR A 411 -19.33 16.90 -16.09
N VAL A 412 -20.41 16.21 -16.39
CA VAL A 412 -21.25 15.52 -15.42
C VAL A 412 -21.11 14.03 -15.66
N THR A 413 -20.83 13.28 -14.61
CA THR A 413 -20.72 11.82 -14.65
C THR A 413 -21.68 11.23 -13.64
N LEU A 414 -22.58 10.38 -14.10
CA LEU A 414 -23.38 9.47 -13.28
C LEU A 414 -22.66 8.14 -13.24
N PHE A 415 -22.47 7.56 -12.06
CA PHE A 415 -21.80 6.28 -11.94
C PHE A 415 -22.42 5.39 -10.88
N ALA A 416 -22.30 4.09 -11.10
CA ALA A 416 -22.60 3.04 -10.14
C ALA A 416 -21.39 2.12 -10.00
N LYS A 417 -20.89 1.97 -8.77
CA LYS A 417 -19.82 1.02 -8.44
C LYS A 417 -20.41 -0.23 -7.82
N ASP A 418 -19.77 -1.36 -8.09
CA ASP A 418 -20.17 -2.69 -7.62
C ASP A 418 -21.69 -2.94 -7.79
N VAL A 419 -22.17 -2.80 -9.04
CA VAL A 419 -23.58 -2.86 -9.39
C VAL A 419 -24.27 -4.12 -8.84
N PHE A 420 -23.57 -5.26 -8.86
CA PHE A 420 -24.08 -6.53 -8.39
C PHE A 420 -23.86 -6.78 -6.90
N ASN A 421 -23.15 -5.86 -6.19
CA ASN A 421 -22.80 -6.00 -4.78
C ASN A 421 -22.08 -7.34 -4.47
N THR A 422 -21.07 -7.66 -5.28
CA THR A 422 -20.33 -8.92 -5.21
C THR A 422 -18.89 -8.74 -4.80
N ASN A 423 -18.42 -7.48 -4.61
CA ASN A 423 -17.07 -7.16 -4.14
C ASN A 423 -17.04 -7.11 -2.60
N TYR A 424 -17.18 -8.27 -1.95
CA TYR A 424 -16.95 -8.45 -0.52
C TYR A 424 -15.86 -9.49 -0.29
N GLN A 425 -15.25 -9.43 0.89
CA GLN A 425 -14.09 -10.26 1.21
C GLN A 425 -14.51 -11.45 2.07
N LYS A 426 -14.32 -12.65 1.54
CA LYS A 426 -14.46 -13.90 2.27
C LYS A 426 -13.09 -14.53 2.40
N VAL A 427 -12.76 -15.00 3.60
CA VAL A 427 -11.44 -15.54 3.91
C VAL A 427 -11.57 -16.79 4.74
N ASP A 428 -10.97 -17.89 4.27
CA ASP A 428 -10.73 -19.09 5.08
C ASP A 428 -9.37 -18.94 5.76
N ILE A 429 -9.29 -19.13 7.06
CA ILE A 429 -8.07 -19.10 7.86
C ILE A 429 -7.82 -20.52 8.35
N GLN A 430 -6.61 -21.05 8.08
CA GLN A 430 -6.18 -22.38 8.53
C GLN A 430 -4.78 -22.28 9.13
N SER A 431 -4.70 -22.43 10.45
CA SER A 431 -3.47 -22.47 11.23
C SER A 431 -3.60 -23.57 12.29
N PRO A 432 -2.52 -24.15 12.82
CA PRO A 432 -2.61 -25.05 13.94
C PRO A 432 -3.40 -24.45 15.12
N GLY A 433 -4.48 -25.14 15.53
CA GLY A 433 -5.40 -24.66 16.55
C GLY A 433 -6.41 -23.60 16.12
N VAL A 434 -6.34 -23.07 14.87
CA VAL A 434 -7.29 -22.08 14.38
C VAL A 434 -7.89 -22.52 13.06
N GLN A 435 -9.19 -22.69 13.02
CA GLN A 435 -9.99 -22.82 11.81
C GLN A 435 -11.10 -21.78 11.87
N ALA A 436 -11.01 -20.75 11.00
CA ALA A 436 -11.96 -19.66 11.00
C ALA A 436 -12.37 -19.28 9.58
N PHE A 437 -13.61 -18.79 9.46
CA PHE A 437 -14.15 -18.19 8.25
C PHE A 437 -14.58 -16.77 8.54
N VAL A 438 -14.09 -15.84 7.74
CA VAL A 438 -14.43 -14.41 7.84
C VAL A 438 -15.21 -14.01 6.59
N ASP A 439 -16.42 -13.45 6.77
CA ASP A 439 -17.23 -12.84 5.71
C ASP A 439 -17.37 -11.34 6.04
N GLU A 440 -16.50 -10.54 5.43
CA GLU A 440 -16.44 -9.10 5.67
C GLU A 440 -17.17 -8.36 4.54
N ARG A 441 -18.28 -7.73 4.90
CA ARG A 441 -19.16 -7.01 3.97
C ARG A 441 -19.09 -5.52 4.19
N HIS A 442 -18.19 -4.85 3.52
CA HIS A 442 -18.24 -3.41 3.41
C HIS A 442 -19.31 -3.00 2.38
N ASN A 443 -20.03 -1.92 2.66
CA ASN A 443 -20.98 -1.39 1.66
C ASN A 443 -20.20 -0.70 0.53
N LYS A 444 -19.75 -1.48 -0.45
CA LYS A 444 -18.97 -1.00 -1.61
C LYS A 444 -19.86 -0.54 -2.77
N ARG A 445 -21.16 -0.85 -2.73
CA ARG A 445 -22.10 -0.37 -3.75
C ARG A 445 -22.30 1.13 -3.58
N VAL A 446 -21.92 1.89 -4.58
CA VAL A 446 -22.01 3.35 -4.57
C VAL A 446 -22.71 3.84 -5.83
N LEU A 447 -23.80 4.61 -5.65
CA LEU A 447 -24.38 5.44 -6.70
C LEU A 447 -23.90 6.86 -6.49
N GLY A 448 -23.40 7.51 -7.53
CA GLY A 448 -22.84 8.84 -7.39
C GLY A 448 -22.96 9.70 -8.62
N ILE A 449 -22.87 11.00 -8.37
CA ILE A 449 -22.80 12.05 -9.40
C ILE A 449 -21.52 12.81 -9.17
N ALA A 450 -20.68 12.91 -10.22
CA ALA A 450 -19.51 13.74 -10.22
C ALA A 450 -19.70 14.92 -11.16
N PHE A 451 -19.38 16.10 -10.67
CA PHE A 451 -19.41 17.34 -11.43
C PHE A 451 -18.00 17.89 -11.51
N SER A 452 -17.52 18.16 -12.72
CA SER A 452 -16.23 18.78 -12.96
C SER A 452 -16.36 20.01 -13.84
N TRP A 453 -15.81 21.12 -13.39
CA TRP A 453 -15.78 22.37 -14.16
C TRP A 453 -14.33 22.80 -14.35
N ARG A 454 -13.91 22.98 -15.61
CA ARG A 454 -12.56 23.42 -15.95
C ARG A 454 -12.56 24.95 -16.13
N PHE A 455 -11.87 25.62 -15.25
CA PHE A 455 -11.52 27.04 -15.40
C PHE A 455 -10.13 27.12 -16.03
N GLN A 456 -10.03 27.68 -17.21
CA GLN A 456 -8.74 27.94 -17.84
C GLN A 456 -8.65 29.42 -18.17
N LYS A 457 -7.74 30.14 -17.50
CA LYS A 457 -7.39 31.53 -17.79
C LYS A 457 -5.87 31.65 -17.65
N GLY A 458 -5.17 31.93 -18.77
CA GLY A 458 -3.70 32.06 -18.82
C GLY A 458 -3.07 31.18 -19.92
N SER A 459 -1.78 31.39 -20.15
CA SER A 459 -0.96 30.52 -21.01
C SER A 459 -0.67 29.19 -20.31
N ASP A 460 -0.49 28.13 -21.09
CA ASP A 460 -0.05 26.84 -20.57
C ASP A 460 1.27 27.03 -19.83
N THR A 461 1.26 26.78 -18.52
CA THR A 461 2.49 26.69 -17.75
C THR A 461 3.21 25.42 -18.14
N LYS A 462 4.50 25.51 -18.49
CA LYS A 462 5.36 24.35 -18.67
C LYS A 462 5.22 23.45 -17.43
N GLU A 463 5.03 22.14 -17.66
CA GLU A 463 4.80 21.13 -16.63
C GLU A 463 5.61 21.37 -15.36
N SER A 464 4.91 21.51 -14.23
CA SER A 464 5.56 21.39 -12.94
C SER A 464 5.98 19.91 -12.82
N ARG A 465 7.25 19.65 -12.57
CA ARG A 465 7.71 18.27 -12.36
C ARG A 465 6.92 17.64 -11.22
N ARG A 466 6.35 16.48 -11.50
CA ARG A 466 5.60 15.69 -10.55
C ARG A 466 6.47 15.41 -9.32
N LYS A 467 5.96 15.69 -8.14
CA LYS A 467 6.62 15.38 -6.88
C LYS A 467 6.91 13.88 -6.84
N LYS A 468 8.17 13.51 -6.57
CA LYS A 468 8.56 12.09 -6.42
C LYS A 468 7.82 11.54 -5.20
N GLU A 469 7.24 10.37 -5.32
CA GLU A 469 6.56 9.70 -4.22
C GLU A 469 7.56 9.33 -3.13
N ILE A 470 7.23 9.58 -1.88
CA ILE A 470 8.08 9.32 -0.72
C ILE A 470 7.62 8.01 -0.07
N ASP A 471 8.47 6.99 -0.09
CA ASP A 471 8.10 5.64 0.33
C ASP A 471 7.71 5.54 1.81
N GLU A 472 8.33 6.35 2.67
CA GLU A 472 8.04 6.39 4.11
C GLU A 472 6.59 6.81 4.38
N THR A 473 5.99 7.67 3.54
CA THR A 473 4.58 8.10 3.69
C THR A 473 3.59 6.96 3.50
N LYS A 474 3.96 5.93 2.73
CA LYS A 474 3.12 4.74 2.51
C LYS A 474 3.03 3.83 3.73
N ARG A 475 4.01 3.92 4.63
CA ARG A 475 4.09 3.11 5.86
C ARG A 475 3.29 3.73 7.01
N VAL A 476 2.88 4.98 6.88
CA VAL A 476 1.96 5.65 7.81
C VAL A 476 0.55 5.18 7.51
N ASN A 477 0.09 4.13 8.20
CA ASN A 477 -1.29 3.67 8.10
C ASN A 477 -2.20 4.69 8.79
N LEU A 478 -2.86 5.48 8.00
CA LEU A 478 -3.83 6.50 8.42
C LEU A 478 -5.25 5.94 8.38
#